data_47442771acf4788a8e829a6461af1774
#
_entry.id   47442771acf4788a8e829a6461af1774
#
_cell.length_a   1.000
_cell.length_b   1.000
_cell.length_c   1.000
_cell.angle_alpha   90.00
_cell.angle_beta   90.00
_cell.angle_gamma   90.00
#
_symmetry.space_group_name_H-M   'P 1'
#
loop_
_entity.id
_entity.type
_entity.pdbx_description
1 polymer ?
#
loop_
_entity_poly.entity_id
_entity_poly.type
_entity_poly.pdbx_seq_one_letter_code
_entity_poly.pdbx_strand_id
1 'polypeptide(L)'
;MIFLIVRQLVPGIVMWLVVWWTASPAQAYEVATVEGGGTISGTVTLKGKPPEPKGFNLIMFPDPEYCGRISNGEGWRLLRDFTVGPEGQFMNVVVVLEGVEAGKPFTVSVPRVVARDCQFLPFMAVVRNDHGVEVINMDPVMHDVQAYETSRKHGARVLFNSPLPMNHDHQRGDLHARHDHMPGKSMVQQFHLHKGRRTFVMQCGFHAYMESWAFVIDNPYYAITDADGTFRIDQVPPGTYRLRAWHPGIKARIERTVTVEPGGVMTVGIDIQAPLERRSPHTVRTPPRFGPGAIGRPSLKIRPLVRKQ
;
A
#
# COMPACT_ATOMS: atom_id res chain seq x y z
N MET A 1 -15.86 -91.89 -2.53
CA MET A 1 -14.78 -91.36 -1.72
C MET A 1 -14.42 -89.95 -2.28
N ILE A 2 -15.05 -88.91 -1.71
CA ILE A 2 -15.01 -87.54 -2.20
C ILE A 2 -14.14 -86.75 -1.21
N PHE A 3 -13.01 -86.30 -1.65
CA PHE A 3 -12.11 -85.39 -0.86
C PHE A 3 -12.57 -83.91 -0.99
N LEU A 4 -13.05 -83.33 0.10
CA LEU A 4 -13.30 -81.87 0.21
C LEU A 4 -11.99 -81.19 0.57
N ILE A 5 -11.53 -80.33 -0.32
CA ILE A 5 -10.42 -79.42 -0.03
C ILE A 5 -11.00 -78.11 0.56
N VAL A 6 -10.78 -77.90 1.85
CA VAL A 6 -11.12 -76.65 2.53
C VAL A 6 -9.98 -75.63 2.25
N ARG A 7 -10.25 -74.60 1.47
CA ARG A 7 -9.38 -73.45 1.27
C ARG A 7 -9.55 -72.48 2.44
N GLN A 8 -8.54 -72.33 3.26
CA GLN A 8 -8.46 -71.28 4.27
C GLN A 8 -8.14 -69.91 3.62
N LEU A 9 -9.06 -68.95 3.75
CA LEU A 9 -8.85 -67.53 3.41
C LEU A 9 -8.20 -66.87 4.61
N VAL A 10 -6.96 -66.39 4.42
CA VAL A 10 -6.25 -65.51 5.38
C VAL A 10 -6.69 -64.08 5.09
N PRO A 11 -7.32 -63.34 6.04
CA PRO A 11 -7.62 -61.93 5.83
C PRO A 11 -6.35 -61.10 5.96
N GLY A 12 -5.90 -60.52 4.85
CA GLY A 12 -4.82 -59.49 4.86
C GLY A 12 -5.32 -58.20 5.50
N ILE A 13 -4.77 -57.88 6.64
CA ILE A 13 -4.99 -56.54 7.29
C ILE A 13 -4.19 -55.54 6.51
N VAL A 14 -4.87 -54.73 5.68
CA VAL A 14 -4.30 -53.54 5.05
C VAL A 14 -4.31 -52.41 6.08
N MET A 15 -3.14 -52.17 6.67
CA MET A 15 -2.92 -51.06 7.62
C MET A 15 -2.76 -49.77 6.84
N TRP A 16 -3.82 -48.92 6.80
CA TRP A 16 -3.73 -47.58 6.25
C TRP A 16 -2.92 -46.69 7.17
N LEU A 17 -1.71 -46.34 6.77
CA LEU A 17 -0.91 -45.29 7.40
C LEU A 17 -1.54 -43.92 7.08
N VAL A 18 -2.36 -43.44 8.02
CA VAL A 18 -2.87 -42.06 7.98
C VAL A 18 -1.70 -41.14 8.36
N VAL A 19 -1.04 -40.59 7.35
CA VAL A 19 -0.06 -39.51 7.56
C VAL A 19 -0.84 -38.26 7.93
N TRP A 20 -0.84 -37.93 9.21
CA TRP A 20 -1.37 -36.65 9.70
C TRP A 20 -0.39 -35.55 9.30
N TRP A 21 -0.73 -34.82 8.25
CA TRP A 21 -0.09 -33.55 7.96
C TRP A 21 -0.55 -32.56 9.04
N THR A 22 0.26 -32.40 10.09
CA THR A 22 0.08 -31.29 11.03
C THR A 22 0.47 -30.01 10.31
N ALA A 23 -0.51 -29.28 9.78
CA ALA A 23 -0.31 -27.90 9.38
C ALA A 23 0.10 -27.14 10.65
N SER A 24 1.38 -26.79 10.77
CA SER A 24 1.82 -25.88 11.85
C SER A 24 1.00 -24.61 11.77
N PRO A 25 0.36 -24.18 12.87
CA PRO A 25 -0.29 -22.89 12.90
C PRO A 25 0.75 -21.81 12.55
N ALA A 26 0.36 -20.81 11.74
CA ALA A 26 1.22 -19.66 11.49
C ALA A 26 1.54 -19.04 12.86
N GLN A 27 2.80 -19.10 13.26
CA GLN A 27 3.24 -18.57 14.55
C GLN A 27 3.09 -17.06 14.54
N ALA A 28 2.40 -16.50 15.53
CA ALA A 28 2.30 -15.06 15.70
C ALA A 28 3.69 -14.53 16.10
N TYR A 29 4.02 -13.32 15.63
CA TYR A 29 5.27 -12.66 15.97
C TYR A 29 5.39 -12.42 17.47
N GLU A 30 6.53 -12.81 18.06
CA GLU A 30 6.81 -12.66 19.48
C GLU A 30 7.77 -11.50 19.75
N VAL A 31 7.46 -10.69 20.78
CA VAL A 31 8.38 -9.61 21.22
C VAL A 31 9.46 -10.20 22.12
N ALA A 32 10.71 -10.05 21.72
CA ALA A 32 11.88 -10.54 22.41
C ALA A 32 13.04 -9.54 22.36
N THR A 33 13.97 -9.64 23.29
CA THR A 33 15.23 -8.88 23.23
C THR A 33 16.07 -9.39 22.07
N VAL A 34 16.58 -8.47 21.26
CA VAL A 34 17.47 -8.80 20.14
C VAL A 34 18.93 -8.66 20.58
N GLU A 35 19.55 -9.79 20.87
CA GLU A 35 20.99 -9.83 21.16
C GLU A 35 21.77 -9.87 19.84
N GLY A 36 22.84 -9.06 19.74
CA GLY A 36 23.64 -8.99 18.55
C GLY A 36 22.89 -8.57 17.30
N GLY A 37 21.84 -7.72 17.45
CA GLY A 37 21.05 -7.25 16.32
C GLY A 37 21.89 -6.53 15.27
N GLY A 38 21.74 -6.95 14.01
CA GLY A 38 22.41 -6.32 12.86
C GLY A 38 21.55 -5.30 12.14
N THR A 39 22.08 -4.73 11.09
CA THR A 39 21.42 -3.74 10.23
C THR A 39 21.42 -4.20 8.78
N ILE A 40 20.28 -4.03 8.10
CA ILE A 40 20.19 -4.13 6.64
C ILE A 40 19.93 -2.73 6.11
N SER A 41 20.79 -2.25 5.22
CA SER A 41 20.58 -0.99 4.50
C SER A 41 20.75 -1.21 3.00
N GLY A 42 20.28 -0.25 2.20
CA GLY A 42 20.46 -0.36 0.78
C GLY A 42 19.70 0.67 -0.02
N THR A 43 19.71 0.47 -1.32
CA THR A 43 19.02 1.33 -2.29
C THR A 43 18.12 0.52 -3.19
N VAL A 44 16.99 1.11 -3.57
CA VAL A 44 16.10 0.57 -4.59
C VAL A 44 16.15 1.46 -5.81
N THR A 45 16.43 0.88 -6.96
CA THR A 45 16.57 1.60 -8.23
C THR A 45 15.54 1.08 -9.24
N LEU A 46 14.83 1.98 -9.92
CA LEU A 46 14.01 1.63 -11.06
C LEU A 46 14.85 1.69 -12.34
N LYS A 47 14.95 0.59 -13.05
CA LYS A 47 15.66 0.48 -14.33
C LYS A 47 14.69 0.67 -15.49
N GLY A 48 15.05 1.52 -16.42
CA GLY A 48 14.22 1.87 -17.58
C GLY A 48 13.32 3.08 -17.33
N LYS A 49 12.53 3.45 -18.34
CA LYS A 49 11.65 4.62 -18.28
C LYS A 49 10.41 4.32 -17.41
N PRO A 50 10.12 5.12 -16.37
CA PRO A 50 8.88 4.96 -15.61
C PRO A 50 7.66 5.17 -16.52
N PRO A 51 6.52 4.52 -16.23
CA PRO A 51 5.27 4.73 -16.96
C PRO A 51 4.82 6.19 -16.89
N GLU A 52 4.16 6.66 -17.94
CA GLU A 52 3.55 8.00 -17.95
C GLU A 52 2.49 8.10 -16.83
N PRO A 53 2.40 9.26 -16.15
CA PRO A 53 1.44 9.45 -15.07
C PRO A 53 -0.01 9.38 -15.59
N LYS A 54 -0.93 8.87 -14.77
CA LYS A 54 -2.36 8.96 -15.06
C LYS A 54 -2.81 10.42 -14.96
N GLY A 55 -3.52 10.91 -15.97
CA GLY A 55 -4.12 12.24 -15.98
C GLY A 55 -5.59 12.22 -15.59
N PHE A 56 -5.99 13.15 -14.72
CA PHE A 56 -7.37 13.38 -14.32
C PHE A 56 -7.73 14.85 -14.58
N ASN A 57 -8.76 15.08 -15.39
CA ASN A 57 -9.28 16.43 -15.59
C ASN A 57 -10.09 16.83 -14.36
N LEU A 58 -9.59 17.77 -13.58
CA LEU A 58 -10.15 18.12 -12.28
C LEU A 58 -11.53 18.76 -12.35
N ILE A 59 -11.89 19.39 -13.45
CA ILE A 59 -13.25 19.94 -13.65
C ILE A 59 -14.35 18.89 -13.71
N MET A 60 -13.95 17.62 -13.96
CA MET A 60 -14.88 16.47 -14.01
C MET A 60 -15.20 15.89 -12.65
N PHE A 61 -14.64 16.44 -11.58
CA PHE A 61 -14.81 15.97 -10.20
C PHE A 61 -15.46 17.06 -9.33
N PRO A 62 -16.04 16.71 -8.18
CA PRO A 62 -16.56 17.70 -7.23
C PRO A 62 -15.49 18.69 -6.76
N ASP A 63 -15.94 19.85 -6.29
CA ASP A 63 -15.11 20.90 -5.70
C ASP A 63 -13.88 21.32 -6.53
N PRO A 64 -14.01 21.53 -7.88
CA PRO A 64 -12.87 21.82 -8.74
C PRO A 64 -12.21 23.17 -8.40
N GLU A 65 -12.91 24.10 -7.77
CA GLU A 65 -12.36 25.38 -7.28
C GLU A 65 -11.32 25.13 -6.20
N TYR A 66 -11.61 24.28 -5.23
CA TYR A 66 -10.67 23.93 -4.17
C TYR A 66 -9.63 22.91 -4.64
N CYS A 67 -10.07 21.77 -5.16
CA CYS A 67 -9.18 20.69 -5.57
C CYS A 67 -8.33 21.02 -6.79
N GLY A 68 -8.71 22.03 -7.58
CA GLY A 68 -7.92 22.52 -8.71
C GLY A 68 -6.52 23.06 -8.35
N ARG A 69 -6.28 23.31 -7.07
CA ARG A 69 -4.99 23.74 -6.52
C ARG A 69 -3.84 22.75 -6.80
N ILE A 70 -4.17 21.46 -6.93
CA ILE A 70 -3.20 20.40 -7.25
C ILE A 70 -3.04 20.15 -8.74
N SER A 71 -3.60 21.01 -9.59
CA SER A 71 -3.46 20.89 -11.05
C SER A 71 -2.04 21.16 -11.52
N ASN A 72 -1.74 20.69 -12.74
CA ASN A 72 -0.49 20.99 -13.45
C ASN A 72 -0.45 22.40 -14.07
N GLY A 73 -1.45 23.25 -13.80
CA GLY A 73 -1.64 24.58 -14.39
C GLY A 73 -2.60 24.58 -15.59
N GLU A 74 -2.97 23.42 -16.10
CA GLU A 74 -3.88 23.23 -17.26
C GLU A 74 -5.18 22.52 -16.83
N GLY A 75 -5.44 22.44 -15.51
CA GLY A 75 -6.62 21.79 -14.94
C GLY A 75 -6.51 20.27 -14.78
N TRP A 76 -5.33 19.70 -15.02
CA TRP A 76 -5.10 18.26 -14.87
C TRP A 76 -4.33 17.92 -13.59
N ARG A 77 -4.77 16.89 -12.88
CA ARG A 77 -3.98 16.20 -11.87
C ARG A 77 -3.23 15.06 -12.53
N LEU A 78 -1.90 15.10 -12.47
CA LEU A 78 -1.05 13.99 -12.92
C LEU A 78 -0.67 13.13 -11.71
N LEU A 79 -1.24 11.94 -11.62
CA LEU A 79 -0.96 11.01 -10.53
C LEU A 79 0.34 10.25 -10.83
N ARG A 80 1.41 10.65 -10.18
CA ARG A 80 2.74 10.06 -10.35
C ARG A 80 2.90 8.89 -9.38
N ASP A 81 2.39 7.72 -9.76
CA ASP A 81 2.56 6.49 -8.97
C ASP A 81 4.05 6.11 -8.83
N PHE A 82 4.88 6.46 -9.80
CA PHE A 82 6.32 6.24 -9.79
C PHE A 82 7.05 7.54 -9.52
N THR A 83 7.54 7.69 -8.30
CA THR A 83 8.43 8.81 -7.94
C THR A 83 9.87 8.31 -8.05
N VAL A 84 10.56 8.77 -9.08
CA VAL A 84 11.89 8.30 -9.45
C VAL A 84 12.82 9.48 -9.60
N GLY A 85 13.96 9.42 -8.91
CA GLY A 85 15.03 10.42 -9.04
C GLY A 85 15.81 10.29 -10.35
N PRO A 86 16.72 11.25 -10.63
CA PRO A 86 17.39 11.33 -11.93
C PRO A 86 18.30 10.14 -12.26
N GLU A 87 18.81 9.42 -11.26
CA GLU A 87 19.63 8.22 -11.44
C GLU A 87 18.83 6.93 -11.22
N GLY A 88 17.51 7.03 -11.17
CA GLY A 88 16.62 5.89 -10.98
C GLY A 88 16.27 5.58 -9.53
N GLN A 89 16.63 6.44 -8.57
CA GLN A 89 16.25 6.27 -7.15
C GLN A 89 14.74 6.10 -7.03
N PHE A 90 14.28 4.97 -6.44
CA PHE A 90 12.87 4.63 -6.44
C PHE A 90 12.24 4.78 -5.07
N MET A 91 11.46 5.85 -4.91
CA MET A 91 10.75 6.21 -3.68
C MET A 91 9.48 5.38 -3.48
N ASN A 92 9.01 5.29 -2.23
CA ASN A 92 7.77 4.62 -1.84
C ASN A 92 7.73 3.10 -2.08
N VAL A 93 8.88 2.46 -2.11
CA VAL A 93 8.97 1.00 -2.13
C VAL A 93 9.00 0.49 -0.71
N VAL A 94 8.07 -0.41 -0.36
CA VAL A 94 8.10 -1.12 0.93
C VAL A 94 9.12 -2.24 0.83
N VAL A 95 10.11 -2.21 1.71
CA VAL A 95 11.11 -3.28 1.88
C VAL A 95 10.84 -3.96 3.22
N VAL A 96 10.57 -5.25 3.22
CA VAL A 96 10.16 -6.00 4.42
C VAL A 96 10.92 -7.33 4.52
N LEU A 97 11.28 -7.73 5.74
CA LEU A 97 11.78 -9.06 6.03
C LEU A 97 10.62 -10.02 6.28
N GLU A 98 10.62 -11.14 5.60
CA GLU A 98 9.68 -12.23 5.81
C GLU A 98 10.35 -13.36 6.60
N GLY A 99 9.58 -13.99 7.50
CA GLY A 99 10.05 -15.13 8.29
C GLY A 99 10.77 -14.76 9.59
N VAL A 100 10.66 -13.51 10.05
CA VAL A 100 11.13 -13.12 11.39
C VAL A 100 10.02 -13.44 12.39
N GLU A 101 10.27 -14.41 13.27
CA GLU A 101 9.27 -14.95 14.21
C GLU A 101 9.31 -14.24 15.56
N ALA A 102 10.48 -13.72 15.96
CA ALA A 102 10.66 -13.01 17.22
C ALA A 102 11.67 -11.85 17.11
N GLY A 103 11.56 -10.85 17.99
CA GLY A 103 12.51 -9.74 18.07
C GLY A 103 11.92 -8.46 18.62
N LYS A 104 12.38 -7.28 18.13
CA LYS A 104 12.02 -5.97 18.66
C LYS A 104 10.50 -5.72 18.61
N PRO A 105 9.95 -4.90 19.53
CA PRO A 105 8.54 -4.55 19.51
C PRO A 105 8.18 -3.70 18.28
N PHE A 106 6.90 -3.73 17.90
CA PHE A 106 6.38 -2.78 16.93
C PHE A 106 6.43 -1.36 17.49
N THR A 107 7.00 -0.43 16.75
CA THR A 107 7.09 0.98 17.13
C THR A 107 5.91 1.79 16.61
N VAL A 108 5.20 1.29 15.60
CA VAL A 108 4.07 1.97 14.97
C VAL A 108 2.76 1.45 15.56
N SER A 109 1.96 2.36 16.11
CA SER A 109 0.57 2.14 16.48
C SER A 109 -0.31 2.09 15.22
N VAL A 110 -1.47 2.72 15.23
CA VAL A 110 -2.34 2.86 14.06
C VAL A 110 -1.73 3.90 13.10
N PRO A 111 -1.37 3.55 11.85
CA PRO A 111 -0.88 4.51 10.89
C PRO A 111 -1.97 5.49 10.49
N ARG A 112 -1.58 6.73 10.25
CA ARG A 112 -2.49 7.82 9.90
C ARG A 112 -2.38 8.18 8.43
N VAL A 113 -3.52 8.24 7.74
CA VAL A 113 -3.67 8.79 6.39
C VAL A 113 -4.51 10.06 6.48
N VAL A 114 -4.06 11.13 5.85
CA VAL A 114 -4.78 12.40 5.84
C VAL A 114 -5.27 12.74 4.43
N ALA A 115 -6.51 13.18 4.30
CA ALA A 115 -7.00 13.87 3.12
C ALA A 115 -6.63 15.35 3.24
N ARG A 116 -5.67 15.80 2.45
CA ARG A 116 -5.15 17.16 2.48
C ARG A 116 -4.85 17.66 1.07
N ASP A 117 -5.35 18.86 0.74
CA ASP A 117 -5.28 19.42 -0.61
C ASP A 117 -5.79 18.41 -1.67
N CYS A 118 -6.92 17.76 -1.39
CA CYS A 118 -7.51 16.72 -2.24
C CYS A 118 -6.51 15.61 -2.63
N GLN A 119 -5.72 15.17 -1.67
CA GLN A 119 -4.77 14.06 -1.79
C GLN A 119 -4.82 13.20 -0.53
N PHE A 120 -4.67 11.89 -0.65
CA PHE A 120 -4.37 11.03 0.49
C PHE A 120 -2.86 10.97 0.72
N LEU A 121 -2.42 11.32 1.92
CA LEU A 121 -1.02 11.33 2.33
C LEU A 121 -0.84 10.50 3.61
N PRO A 122 0.23 9.68 3.69
CA PRO A 122 1.23 9.43 2.66
C PRO A 122 0.69 8.58 1.50
N PHE A 123 1.37 8.57 0.36
CA PHE A 123 1.05 7.69 -0.76
C PHE A 123 1.17 6.21 -0.39
N MET A 124 2.14 5.87 0.48
CA MET A 124 2.41 4.53 0.96
C MET A 124 2.34 4.47 2.48
N ALA A 125 1.49 3.60 3.01
CA ALA A 125 1.39 3.31 4.43
C ALA A 125 1.76 1.85 4.73
N VAL A 126 2.35 1.61 5.90
CA VAL A 126 2.54 0.26 6.44
C VAL A 126 1.61 0.07 7.63
N VAL A 127 0.87 -1.02 7.63
CA VAL A 127 -0.22 -1.30 8.58
C VAL A 127 0.00 -2.66 9.23
N ARG A 128 -0.27 -2.78 10.51
CA ARG A 128 -0.37 -4.10 11.17
C ARG A 128 -1.70 -4.76 10.86
N ASN A 129 -1.67 -6.08 10.76
CA ASN A 129 -2.83 -6.89 10.37
C ASN A 129 -4.06 -6.73 11.29
N ASP A 130 -3.87 -6.32 12.53
CA ASP A 130 -4.89 -6.27 13.59
C ASP A 130 -5.17 -4.88 14.15
N HIS A 131 -4.54 -3.82 13.60
CA HIS A 131 -4.56 -2.48 14.21
C HIS A 131 -5.40 -1.44 13.46
N GLY A 132 -5.82 -1.73 12.24
CA GLY A 132 -6.57 -0.78 11.42
C GLY A 132 -5.72 0.36 10.84
N VAL A 133 -6.40 1.37 10.33
CA VAL A 133 -5.82 2.61 9.80
C VAL A 133 -6.68 3.80 10.22
N GLU A 134 -6.04 4.87 10.67
CA GLU A 134 -6.70 6.13 10.98
C GLU A 134 -6.75 7.00 9.73
N VAL A 135 -7.93 7.53 9.41
CA VAL A 135 -8.11 8.46 8.28
C VAL A 135 -8.76 9.74 8.77
N ILE A 136 -8.22 10.89 8.36
CA ILE A 136 -8.68 12.23 8.78
C ILE A 136 -8.83 13.12 7.56
N ASN A 137 -9.94 13.84 7.48
CA ASN A 137 -10.11 14.91 6.50
C ASN A 137 -9.55 16.22 7.07
N MET A 138 -8.62 16.82 6.33
CA MET A 138 -7.99 18.11 6.65
C MET A 138 -8.48 19.25 5.73
N ASP A 139 -9.37 18.92 4.79
CA ASP A 139 -9.85 19.85 3.76
C ASP A 139 -11.23 20.42 4.09
N PRO A 140 -11.58 21.62 3.60
CA PRO A 140 -12.92 22.22 3.74
C PRO A 140 -13.91 21.68 2.69
N VAL A 141 -13.66 20.50 2.14
CA VAL A 141 -14.52 19.82 1.17
C VAL A 141 -14.77 18.38 1.59
N MET A 142 -15.85 17.81 1.06
CA MET A 142 -16.26 16.45 1.40
C MET A 142 -15.33 15.41 0.77
N HIS A 143 -14.88 14.48 1.60
CA HIS A 143 -14.20 13.27 1.17
C HIS A 143 -14.87 12.02 1.77
N ASP A 144 -14.60 10.88 1.19
CA ASP A 144 -14.80 9.57 1.79
C ASP A 144 -13.54 8.74 1.63
N VAL A 145 -13.47 7.63 2.33
CA VAL A 145 -12.42 6.64 2.11
C VAL A 145 -13.05 5.30 1.81
N GLN A 146 -12.70 4.74 0.65
CA GLN A 146 -13.10 3.41 0.20
C GLN A 146 -11.85 2.57 0.08
N ALA A 147 -11.73 1.51 0.87
CA ALA A 147 -10.59 0.62 0.81
C ALA A 147 -10.93 -0.66 0.06
N TYR A 148 -10.01 -1.08 -0.81
CA TYR A 148 -10.17 -2.25 -1.65
C TYR A 148 -8.95 -3.15 -1.59
N GLU A 149 -9.17 -4.41 -1.26
CA GLU A 149 -8.18 -5.43 -1.61
C GLU A 149 -8.44 -5.89 -3.05
N THR A 150 -7.39 -6.01 -3.84
CA THR A 150 -7.50 -6.36 -5.26
C THR A 150 -6.95 -7.74 -5.55
N SER A 151 -7.57 -8.46 -6.49
CA SER A 151 -7.12 -9.75 -6.97
C SER A 151 -7.35 -9.89 -8.46
N ARG A 152 -6.37 -10.43 -9.16
CA ARG A 152 -6.55 -10.80 -10.56
C ARG A 152 -7.62 -11.88 -10.76
N LYS A 153 -7.75 -12.80 -9.80
CA LYS A 153 -8.68 -13.93 -9.90
C LYS A 153 -10.09 -13.59 -9.42
N HIS A 154 -10.23 -12.75 -8.39
CA HIS A 154 -11.51 -12.52 -7.71
C HIS A 154 -11.97 -11.06 -7.76
N GLY A 155 -11.29 -10.20 -8.53
CA GLY A 155 -11.60 -8.78 -8.63
C GLY A 155 -11.26 -7.98 -7.37
N ALA A 156 -11.93 -6.85 -7.19
CA ALA A 156 -11.81 -5.99 -6.02
C ALA A 156 -12.83 -6.38 -4.96
N ARG A 157 -12.42 -6.43 -3.70
CA ARG A 157 -13.30 -6.59 -2.54
C ARG A 157 -13.20 -5.36 -1.65
N VAL A 158 -14.33 -4.76 -1.34
CA VAL A 158 -14.42 -3.64 -0.39
C VAL A 158 -14.06 -4.13 1.00
N LEU A 159 -13.12 -3.45 1.66
CA LEU A 159 -12.75 -3.68 3.06
C LEU A 159 -13.57 -2.80 3.98
N PHE A 160 -13.65 -1.53 3.64
CA PHE A 160 -14.50 -0.53 4.30
C PHE A 160 -14.83 0.60 3.34
N ASN A 161 -15.89 1.34 3.68
CA ASN A 161 -16.29 2.56 3.00
C ASN A 161 -16.90 3.50 4.05
N SER A 162 -16.27 4.66 4.26
CA SER A 162 -16.66 5.59 5.30
C SER A 162 -16.56 7.04 4.83
N PRO A 163 -17.57 7.88 5.14
CA PRO A 163 -17.42 9.32 4.96
C PRO A 163 -16.32 9.85 5.87
N LEU A 164 -15.61 10.88 5.41
CA LEU A 164 -14.61 11.59 6.19
C LEU A 164 -15.18 12.99 6.54
N PRO A 165 -15.67 13.17 7.78
CA PRO A 165 -16.24 14.43 8.20
C PRO A 165 -15.23 15.57 8.11
N MET A 166 -15.67 16.70 7.58
CA MET A 166 -14.93 17.96 7.65
C MET A 166 -14.94 18.50 9.08
N ASN A 167 -13.98 19.35 9.40
CA ASN A 167 -14.10 20.23 10.55
C ASN A 167 -15.17 21.29 10.23
N HIS A 168 -16.17 21.46 11.10
CA HIS A 168 -17.30 22.38 10.87
C HIS A 168 -16.85 23.85 10.87
N ASP A 169 -15.75 24.17 11.57
CA ASP A 169 -15.19 25.51 11.64
C ASP A 169 -14.24 25.81 10.46
N HIS A 170 -13.92 24.78 9.68
CA HIS A 170 -13.04 24.93 8.52
C HIS A 170 -13.79 25.59 7.36
N GLN A 171 -13.75 26.90 7.31
CA GLN A 171 -14.38 27.67 6.23
C GLN A 171 -13.57 27.52 4.94
N ARG A 172 -14.27 27.56 3.82
CA ARG A 172 -13.64 27.49 2.49
C ARG A 172 -12.74 28.71 2.19
N GLY A 173 -13.00 29.84 2.85
CA GLY A 173 -12.21 31.08 2.74
C GLY A 173 -11.94 31.54 1.30
N ASP A 174 -10.86 32.29 1.10
CA ASP A 174 -10.31 32.52 -0.25
C ASP A 174 -9.66 31.24 -0.75
N LEU A 175 -10.30 30.59 -1.71
CA LEU A 175 -9.88 29.31 -2.28
C LEU A 175 -8.51 29.39 -2.99
N HIS A 176 -7.98 30.60 -3.23
CA HIS A 176 -6.71 30.85 -3.86
C HIS A 176 -5.61 31.25 -2.87
N ALA A 177 -5.97 31.61 -1.65
CA ALA A 177 -5.01 31.93 -0.60
C ALA A 177 -4.48 30.66 0.09
N ARG A 178 -3.31 30.78 0.71
CA ARG A 178 -2.84 29.79 1.67
C ARG A 178 -3.82 29.77 2.85
N HIS A 179 -4.31 28.61 3.23
CA HIS A 179 -5.15 28.44 4.40
C HIS A 179 -4.55 27.37 5.32
N ASP A 180 -4.91 27.47 6.59
CA ASP A 180 -4.54 26.47 7.58
C ASP A 180 -5.50 25.27 7.47
N HIS A 181 -4.93 24.08 7.43
CA HIS A 181 -5.73 22.86 7.41
C HIS A 181 -6.25 22.54 8.81
N MET A 182 -7.55 22.29 8.94
CA MET A 182 -8.19 21.97 10.19
C MET A 182 -8.68 20.52 10.20
N PRO A 183 -8.25 19.71 11.18
CA PRO A 183 -8.64 18.30 11.21
C PRO A 183 -10.15 18.16 11.49
N GLY A 184 -10.80 17.37 10.67
CA GLY A 184 -12.10 16.82 10.95
C GLY A 184 -12.05 15.71 12.00
N LYS A 185 -13.16 15.03 12.21
CA LYS A 185 -13.21 13.89 13.12
C LYS A 185 -12.38 12.75 12.57
N SER A 186 -11.45 12.25 13.39
CA SER A 186 -10.67 11.06 13.07
C SER A 186 -11.53 9.81 13.00
N MET A 187 -11.27 8.97 12.00
CA MET A 187 -11.96 7.70 11.77
C MET A 187 -10.93 6.56 11.72
N VAL A 188 -10.98 5.67 12.73
CA VAL A 188 -10.17 4.44 12.73
C VAL A 188 -10.96 3.34 12.05
N GLN A 189 -10.42 2.80 10.96
CA GLN A 189 -11.04 1.75 10.17
C GLN A 189 -10.34 0.41 10.42
N GLN A 190 -11.10 -0.56 10.90
CA GLN A 190 -10.65 -1.94 11.01
C GLN A 190 -10.86 -2.65 9.67
N PHE A 191 -9.97 -3.59 9.35
CA PHE A 191 -10.08 -4.36 8.11
C PHE A 191 -9.58 -5.79 8.31
N HIS A 192 -10.05 -6.69 7.45
CA HIS A 192 -9.58 -8.06 7.38
C HIS A 192 -9.27 -8.41 5.93
N LEU A 193 -8.01 -8.70 5.66
CA LEU A 193 -7.58 -9.17 4.35
C LEU A 193 -7.90 -10.65 4.16
N HIS A 194 -8.15 -11.03 2.92
CA HIS A 194 -8.26 -12.45 2.57
C HIS A 194 -6.93 -13.16 2.81
N LYS A 195 -6.98 -14.42 3.24
CA LYS A 195 -5.78 -15.22 3.58
C LYS A 195 -4.69 -15.11 2.49
N GLY A 196 -3.49 -14.76 2.90
CA GLY A 196 -2.32 -14.60 2.03
C GLY A 196 -2.22 -13.28 1.28
N ARG A 197 -3.15 -12.34 1.50
CA ARG A 197 -3.05 -10.98 0.96
C ARG A 197 -2.41 -10.05 1.95
N ARG A 198 -1.66 -9.08 1.42
CA ARG A 198 -0.91 -8.12 2.24
C ARG A 198 -1.06 -6.68 1.78
N THR A 199 -1.93 -6.40 0.81
CA THR A 199 -2.02 -5.05 0.23
C THR A 199 -3.45 -4.66 -0.06
N PHE A 200 -3.74 -3.38 0.14
CA PHE A 200 -4.98 -2.76 -0.28
C PHE A 200 -4.75 -1.31 -0.71
N VAL A 201 -5.70 -0.75 -1.44
CA VAL A 201 -5.71 0.65 -1.83
C VAL A 201 -6.86 1.37 -1.14
N MET A 202 -6.62 2.57 -0.68
CA MET A 202 -7.61 3.52 -0.21
C MET A 202 -7.81 4.58 -1.28
N GLN A 203 -9.05 4.82 -1.67
CA GLN A 203 -9.43 5.82 -2.68
C GLN A 203 -10.59 6.66 -2.17
N CYS A 204 -10.69 7.90 -2.65
CA CYS A 204 -11.88 8.70 -2.43
C CYS A 204 -12.92 8.41 -3.52
N GLY A 205 -14.16 8.10 -3.14
CA GLY A 205 -15.23 7.85 -4.09
C GLY A 205 -15.68 9.11 -4.84
N PHE A 206 -15.45 10.30 -4.26
CA PHE A 206 -15.73 11.59 -4.91
C PHE A 206 -14.59 12.00 -5.85
N HIS A 207 -13.34 11.69 -5.49
CA HIS A 207 -12.13 12.16 -6.15
C HIS A 207 -11.22 10.98 -6.50
N ALA A 208 -11.48 10.32 -7.62
CA ALA A 208 -10.81 9.08 -8.04
C ALA A 208 -9.27 9.20 -8.20
N TYR A 209 -8.73 10.40 -8.18
CA TYR A 209 -7.29 10.68 -8.18
C TYR A 209 -6.66 10.69 -6.79
N MET A 210 -7.46 10.60 -5.71
CA MET A 210 -6.94 10.46 -4.35
C MET A 210 -6.72 8.99 -4.05
N GLU A 211 -5.48 8.58 -4.03
CA GLU A 211 -5.05 7.21 -3.74
C GLU A 211 -3.99 7.18 -2.64
N SER A 212 -4.11 6.23 -1.72
CA SER A 212 -3.06 5.81 -0.79
C SER A 212 -3.02 4.29 -0.75
N TRP A 213 -1.84 3.72 -0.78
CA TRP A 213 -1.65 2.27 -0.76
C TRP A 213 -1.20 1.83 0.62
N ALA A 214 -1.63 0.65 1.03
CA ALA A 214 -1.24 0.06 2.29
C ALA A 214 -0.61 -1.31 2.08
N PHE A 215 0.49 -1.55 2.80
CA PHE A 215 1.13 -2.85 2.90
C PHE A 215 1.00 -3.37 4.33
N VAL A 216 0.49 -4.58 4.50
CA VAL A 216 0.25 -5.20 5.81
C VAL A 216 1.46 -6.03 6.20
N ILE A 217 1.98 -5.77 7.41
CA ILE A 217 3.14 -6.45 7.97
C ILE A 217 2.75 -7.34 9.15
N ASP A 218 3.52 -8.41 9.33
CA ASP A 218 3.39 -9.35 10.44
C ASP A 218 4.53 -9.21 11.47
N ASN A 219 5.57 -8.45 11.15
CA ASN A 219 6.71 -8.17 12.02
C ASN A 219 7.23 -6.73 11.82
N PRO A 220 8.01 -6.16 12.74
CA PRO A 220 8.46 -4.76 12.68
C PRO A 220 9.70 -4.49 11.82
N TYR A 221 10.16 -5.48 11.04
CA TYR A 221 11.37 -5.35 10.22
C TYR A 221 11.05 -4.94 8.79
N TYR A 222 10.80 -3.66 8.63
CA TYR A 222 10.50 -3.05 7.33
C TYR A 222 11.05 -1.64 7.24
N ALA A 223 11.10 -1.13 6.01
CA ALA A 223 11.33 0.28 5.71
C ALA A 223 10.52 0.68 4.47
N ILE A 224 10.32 1.97 4.27
CA ILE A 224 9.81 2.54 3.01
C ILE A 224 10.94 3.38 2.45
N THR A 225 11.25 3.22 1.17
CA THR A 225 12.33 4.00 0.54
C THR A 225 11.97 5.47 0.47
N ASP A 226 12.95 6.31 0.80
CA ASP A 226 12.89 7.78 0.73
C ASP A 226 13.10 8.32 -0.70
N ALA A 227 13.30 9.63 -0.81
CA ALA A 227 13.52 10.32 -2.10
C ALA A 227 14.81 9.86 -2.82
N ASP A 228 15.80 9.41 -2.05
CA ASP A 228 17.07 8.90 -2.56
C ASP A 228 17.02 7.40 -2.86
N GLY A 229 15.84 6.79 -2.72
CA GLY A 229 15.64 5.36 -2.89
C GLY A 229 16.29 4.53 -1.79
N THR A 230 16.73 5.15 -0.69
CA THR A 230 17.41 4.45 0.39
C THR A 230 16.45 3.82 1.38
N PHE A 231 16.90 2.75 2.03
CA PHE A 231 16.17 2.12 3.13
C PHE A 231 17.14 1.61 4.20
N ARG A 232 16.63 1.47 5.44
CA ARG A 232 17.37 0.95 6.58
C ARG A 232 16.43 0.19 7.52
N ILE A 233 16.85 -1.02 7.90
CA ILE A 233 16.15 -1.88 8.86
C ILE A 233 17.15 -2.26 9.95
N ASP A 234 16.93 -1.76 11.16
CA ASP A 234 17.81 -1.93 12.31
C ASP A 234 17.33 -3.01 13.28
N GLN A 235 18.26 -3.45 14.14
CA GLN A 235 18.02 -4.44 15.18
C GLN A 235 17.44 -5.76 14.63
N VAL A 236 17.92 -6.18 13.48
CA VAL A 236 17.52 -7.45 12.87
C VAL A 236 18.21 -8.57 13.62
N PRO A 237 17.50 -9.58 14.14
CA PRO A 237 18.13 -10.75 14.77
C PRO A 237 19.09 -11.43 13.80
N PRO A 238 20.24 -11.97 14.27
CA PRO A 238 21.12 -12.77 13.42
C PRO A 238 20.37 -13.95 12.79
N GLY A 239 20.57 -14.16 11.48
CA GLY A 239 19.85 -15.22 10.76
C GLY A 239 19.78 -14.99 9.25
N THR A 240 19.15 -15.92 8.56
CA THR A 240 18.92 -15.82 7.12
C THR A 240 17.45 -15.62 6.84
N TYR A 241 17.15 -14.57 6.08
CA TYR A 241 15.79 -14.09 5.85
C TYR A 241 15.52 -13.86 4.37
N ARG A 242 14.23 -13.76 4.03
CA ARG A 242 13.78 -13.30 2.72
C ARG A 242 13.43 -11.80 2.80
N LEU A 243 14.21 -10.98 2.11
CA LEU A 243 13.96 -9.57 1.92
C LEU A 243 13.07 -9.39 0.70
N ARG A 244 11.91 -8.78 0.87
CA ARG A 244 10.95 -8.51 -0.19
C ARG A 244 10.79 -7.02 -0.41
N ALA A 245 10.87 -6.59 -1.67
CA ALA A 245 10.52 -5.23 -2.08
C ALA A 245 9.17 -5.23 -2.81
N TRP A 246 8.32 -4.26 -2.50
CA TRP A 246 6.99 -4.13 -3.07
C TRP A 246 6.63 -2.68 -3.39
N HIS A 247 6.02 -2.48 -4.56
CA HIS A 247 5.43 -1.21 -4.98
C HIS A 247 4.14 -1.48 -5.78
N PRO A 248 3.05 -0.69 -5.62
CA PRO A 248 1.76 -0.98 -6.26
C PRO A 248 1.82 -1.01 -7.78
N GLY A 249 2.71 -0.23 -8.39
CA GLY A 249 2.92 -0.21 -9.84
C GLY A 249 3.75 -1.38 -10.38
N ILE A 250 4.38 -2.21 -9.52
CA ILE A 250 5.24 -3.33 -9.91
C ILE A 250 4.50 -4.65 -9.70
N LYS A 251 4.30 -5.39 -10.79
CA LYS A 251 3.61 -6.70 -10.74
C LYS A 251 4.53 -7.85 -10.38
N ALA A 252 5.83 -7.69 -10.60
CA ALA A 252 6.83 -8.71 -10.32
C ALA A 252 7.02 -8.88 -8.80
N ARG A 253 7.27 -10.11 -8.38
CA ARG A 253 7.69 -10.42 -7.02
C ARG A 253 9.20 -10.22 -6.93
N ILE A 254 9.62 -9.23 -6.12
CA ILE A 254 11.04 -8.89 -5.95
C ILE A 254 11.49 -9.40 -4.59
N GLU A 255 12.37 -10.39 -4.59
CA GLU A 255 12.88 -11.03 -3.38
C GLU A 255 14.38 -11.25 -3.44
N ARG A 256 15.05 -11.23 -2.28
CA ARG A 256 16.45 -11.56 -2.07
C ARG A 256 16.60 -12.35 -0.78
N THR A 257 17.48 -13.33 -0.77
CA THR A 257 17.92 -13.96 0.48
C THR A 257 19.02 -13.09 1.08
N VAL A 258 18.93 -12.78 2.36
CA VAL A 258 19.87 -11.96 3.10
C VAL A 258 20.27 -12.68 4.38
N THR A 259 21.56 -12.62 4.74
CA THR A 259 22.07 -13.18 6.00
C THR A 259 22.60 -12.06 6.85
N VAL A 260 22.12 -11.98 8.07
CA VAL A 260 22.53 -10.98 9.07
C VAL A 260 23.41 -11.65 10.11
N GLU A 261 24.66 -11.23 10.16
CA GLU A 261 25.61 -11.64 11.18
C GLU A 261 25.40 -10.86 12.49
N PRO A 262 25.77 -11.41 13.67
CA PRO A 262 25.68 -10.70 14.93
C PRO A 262 26.38 -9.33 14.90
N GLY A 263 25.61 -8.24 15.15
CA GLY A 263 26.11 -6.86 15.09
C GLY A 263 26.54 -6.38 13.69
N GLY A 264 26.33 -7.20 12.67
CA GLY A 264 26.78 -6.94 11.30
C GLY A 264 25.94 -5.87 10.59
N VAL A 265 26.53 -5.27 9.57
CA VAL A 265 25.86 -4.36 8.63
C VAL A 265 25.89 -4.99 7.24
N MET A 266 24.72 -5.22 6.69
CA MET A 266 24.56 -5.74 5.33
C MET A 266 24.03 -4.65 4.40
N THR A 267 24.65 -4.47 3.24
CA THR A 267 24.19 -3.54 2.21
C THR A 267 23.62 -4.29 1.01
N VAL A 268 22.42 -3.91 0.55
CA VAL A 268 21.70 -4.58 -0.54
C VAL A 268 21.22 -3.57 -1.58
N GLY A 269 21.67 -3.75 -2.83
CA GLY A 269 21.07 -3.07 -3.99
C GLY A 269 19.90 -3.86 -4.56
N ILE A 270 18.78 -3.19 -4.82
CA ILE A 270 17.59 -3.81 -5.41
C ILE A 270 17.24 -3.09 -6.71
N ASP A 271 17.53 -3.70 -7.84
CA ASP A 271 17.10 -3.19 -9.15
C ASP A 271 15.74 -3.76 -9.51
N ILE A 272 14.82 -2.85 -9.87
CA ILE A 272 13.45 -3.17 -10.29
C ILE A 272 13.27 -2.70 -11.72
N GLN A 273 12.81 -3.57 -12.60
CA GLN A 273 12.52 -3.19 -13.99
C GLN A 273 11.21 -2.42 -14.08
N ALA A 274 11.23 -1.29 -14.76
CA ALA A 274 10.03 -0.53 -15.06
C ALA A 274 9.07 -1.39 -15.89
N PRO A 275 7.75 -1.34 -15.61
CA PRO A 275 6.79 -2.12 -16.40
C PRO A 275 6.71 -1.60 -17.83
N LEU A 276 6.65 -2.52 -18.80
CA LEU A 276 6.58 -2.21 -20.23
C LEU A 276 5.22 -1.64 -20.66
N GLU A 277 4.18 -1.84 -19.85
CA GLU A 277 2.83 -1.36 -20.14
C GLU A 277 2.80 0.18 -20.05
N ARG A 278 2.62 0.82 -21.19
CA ARG A 278 2.28 2.24 -21.25
C ARG A 278 0.87 2.42 -20.71
N ARG A 279 0.72 3.07 -19.58
CA ARG A 279 -0.58 3.60 -19.17
C ARG A 279 -0.91 4.74 -20.15
N SER A 280 -2.02 4.61 -20.87
CA SER A 280 -2.49 5.72 -21.70
C SER A 280 -2.75 6.94 -20.82
N PRO A 281 -2.20 8.13 -21.12
CA PRO A 281 -2.40 9.33 -20.31
C PRO A 281 -3.87 9.78 -20.22
N HIS A 282 -4.76 9.21 -21.03
CA HIS A 282 -6.16 9.63 -21.15
C HIS A 282 -7.19 8.60 -20.68
N THR A 283 -6.80 7.52 -20.04
CA THR A 283 -7.71 6.38 -19.85
C THR A 283 -8.41 6.33 -18.51
N VAL A 284 -8.50 7.38 -17.74
CA VAL A 284 -9.54 7.41 -16.73
C VAL A 284 -10.81 7.96 -17.34
N ARG A 285 -11.46 7.14 -18.14
CA ARG A 285 -12.87 7.29 -18.53
C ARG A 285 -13.76 6.74 -17.41
N THR A 286 -13.55 7.20 -16.21
CA THR A 286 -14.58 7.02 -15.19
C THR A 286 -15.56 8.16 -15.43
N PRO A 287 -16.80 7.90 -15.85
CA PRO A 287 -17.79 8.95 -15.91
C PRO A 287 -17.86 9.58 -14.52
N PRO A 288 -17.93 10.93 -14.42
CA PRO A 288 -18.05 11.57 -13.14
C PRO A 288 -19.26 10.98 -12.42
N ARG A 289 -19.13 10.69 -11.12
CA ARG A 289 -20.22 10.15 -10.29
C ARG A 289 -21.42 11.09 -10.30
N PHE A 290 -21.17 12.37 -10.57
CA PHE A 290 -22.16 13.41 -10.80
C PHE A 290 -22.07 13.85 -12.27
N GLY A 291 -23.19 13.94 -12.96
CA GLY A 291 -23.23 14.37 -14.35
C GLY A 291 -22.63 15.77 -14.57
N PRO A 292 -22.30 16.14 -15.83
CA PRO A 292 -21.64 17.41 -16.15
C PRO A 292 -22.37 18.68 -15.63
N GLY A 293 -23.67 18.62 -15.38
CA GLY A 293 -24.45 19.72 -14.83
C GLY A 293 -24.28 19.93 -13.33
N ALA A 294 -23.67 19.01 -12.58
CA ALA A 294 -23.41 19.13 -11.14
C ALA A 294 -22.05 19.81 -10.86
N ILE A 295 -21.21 19.97 -11.87
CA ILE A 295 -19.88 20.55 -11.77
C ILE A 295 -19.95 21.93 -12.38
N GLY A 296 -19.67 22.96 -11.58
CA GLY A 296 -19.79 24.37 -11.95
C GLY A 296 -19.23 24.74 -13.34
N ARG A 297 -19.50 25.94 -13.75
CA ARG A 297 -19.31 26.47 -15.12
C ARG A 297 -17.89 26.24 -15.70
N PRO A 298 -17.77 25.97 -17.01
CA PRO A 298 -16.49 25.65 -17.69
C PRO A 298 -15.44 26.79 -17.67
N SER A 299 -15.73 27.93 -17.10
CA SER A 299 -14.89 29.13 -17.12
C SER A 299 -13.99 29.33 -15.89
N LEU A 300 -13.92 28.34 -14.98
CA LEU A 300 -13.09 28.44 -13.78
C LEU A 300 -11.60 28.44 -14.11
N LYS A 301 -10.93 29.57 -13.82
CA LYS A 301 -9.48 29.65 -13.87
C LYS A 301 -8.90 28.95 -12.64
N ILE A 302 -8.52 27.70 -12.78
CA ILE A 302 -7.87 26.91 -11.73
C ILE A 302 -6.41 27.33 -11.63
N ARG A 303 -5.99 27.80 -10.45
CA ARG A 303 -4.58 28.15 -10.17
C ARG A 303 -3.88 26.99 -9.46
N PRO A 304 -2.72 26.51 -9.95
CA PRO A 304 -1.98 25.46 -9.28
C PRO A 304 -1.33 25.95 -7.99
N LEU A 305 -1.21 25.09 -6.99
CA LEU A 305 -0.48 25.36 -5.75
C LEU A 305 1.02 25.44 -5.96
N VAL A 306 1.54 24.73 -6.96
CA VAL A 306 2.97 24.64 -7.22
C VAL A 306 3.34 25.56 -8.34
N ARG A 307 4.24 26.52 -8.07
CA ARG A 307 4.90 27.26 -9.15
C ARG A 307 5.68 26.28 -10.01
N LYS A 308 5.58 26.41 -11.33
CA LYS A 308 6.50 25.71 -12.25
C LYS A 308 7.92 25.98 -11.77
N GLN A 309 8.66 24.95 -11.41
CA GLN A 309 10.11 25.01 -11.26
C GLN A 309 10.73 25.02 -12.65
#